data_5df08cd53d45e6ca2a2a898b41599654
#
_entry.id   5df08cd53d45e6ca2a2a898b41599654
#
_cell.length_a   1.000
_cell.length_b   1.000
_cell.length_c   1.000
_cell.angle_alpha   90.00
_cell.angle_beta   90.00
_cell.angle_gamma   90.00
#
_symmetry.space_group_name_H-M   'P 1'
#
loop_
_entity.id
_entity.type
_entity.pdbx_description
1 polymer ?
#
loop_
_entity_poly.entity_id
_entity_poly.type
_entity_poly.pdbx_seq_one_letter_code
_entity_poly.pdbx_strand_id
1 'polypeptide(L)'
;MTLRDKQASGEGASEPPGSELRRTGVRRATSEVVRATQIDPAALSYQLLAPRDMRADDPRIVEAYRCWRATWHDAFVELEHHSDLYSDDFTRQDEVGAVFQHDECIALSFFRWVDLSAPINRHDSYFRVWSEEARDEACREGSHICVSSSFTIAAGWRRSNVCSLKDVLVALIIERFLASDADAVVGTVRNNRGIDKLIYRNGFLPIVHNASLYGVDVDLGAFYRKASRRNPTSEINEQIVQALRPKGGAS
;
A
#
# COMPACT_ATOMS: atom_id res chain seq x y z
N MET A 1 18.81 -14.89 -55.45
CA MET A 1 19.46 -13.72 -56.04
C MET A 1 20.51 -13.23 -55.07
N THR A 2 21.71 -13.57 -55.40
CA THR A 2 23.01 -13.45 -54.74
C THR A 2 23.54 -12.02 -54.77
N LEU A 3 24.38 -11.66 -53.80
CA LEU A 3 25.55 -10.76 -53.91
C LEU A 3 25.62 -9.84 -52.68
N ARG A 4 26.69 -9.55 -51.99
CA ARG A 4 28.12 -9.92 -51.99
C ARG A 4 28.76 -9.17 -50.83
N ASP A 5 29.74 -9.79 -50.25
CA ASP A 5 30.78 -9.28 -49.35
C ASP A 5 31.35 -7.90 -49.69
N LYS A 6 31.72 -7.15 -48.67
CA LYS A 6 32.92 -6.33 -48.70
C LYS A 6 33.52 -6.20 -47.27
N GLN A 7 34.61 -6.90 -47.05
CA GLN A 7 35.63 -6.60 -46.08
C GLN A 7 36.34 -5.26 -46.46
N ALA A 8 36.66 -4.48 -45.46
CA ALA A 8 37.77 -3.53 -45.48
C ALA A 8 38.39 -3.41 -44.09
N SER A 9 39.57 -3.87 -44.02
CA SER A 9 40.61 -3.70 -42.99
C SER A 9 41.16 -2.27 -42.96
N GLY A 10 41.63 -1.79 -41.79
CA GLY A 10 42.45 -0.56 -41.68
C GLY A 10 42.63 -0.14 -40.21
N GLU A 11 43.72 -0.60 -39.62
CA GLU A 11 44.76 0.15 -38.94
C GLU A 11 44.35 1.22 -37.90
N GLY A 12 44.66 1.04 -36.60
CA GLY A 12 45.86 1.52 -35.99
C GLY A 12 45.74 2.97 -35.50
N ALA A 13 45.35 3.18 -34.21
CA ALA A 13 45.68 4.43 -33.54
C ALA A 13 45.87 4.18 -32.02
N SER A 14 47.07 4.56 -31.65
CA SER A 14 47.75 4.62 -30.37
C SER A 14 46.95 5.14 -29.17
N GLU A 15 47.12 4.48 -28.03
CA GLU A 15 46.76 4.98 -26.70
C GLU A 15 47.54 6.23 -26.35
N PRO A 16 46.92 7.23 -25.68
CA PRO A 16 47.64 8.26 -24.95
C PRO A 16 47.84 7.85 -23.47
N PRO A 17 48.92 8.33 -22.83
CA PRO A 17 49.35 7.89 -21.51
C PRO A 17 48.56 8.57 -20.39
N GLY A 18 48.35 7.79 -19.37
CA GLY A 18 48.27 8.13 -17.95
C GLY A 18 47.61 9.45 -17.52
N SER A 19 46.40 9.33 -16.95
CA SER A 19 45.98 10.26 -15.91
C SER A 19 45.63 9.48 -14.64
N GLU A 20 46.52 9.58 -13.66
CA GLU A 20 46.25 9.20 -12.27
C GLU A 20 45.04 10.00 -11.74
N LEU A 21 43.86 9.43 -11.82
CA LEU A 21 42.72 9.95 -11.06
C LEU A 21 42.86 9.55 -9.60
N ARG A 22 43.26 10.54 -8.80
CA ARG A 22 43.26 10.53 -7.34
C ARG A 22 41.92 9.91 -6.87
N ARG A 23 42.04 8.76 -6.19
CA ARG A 23 40.98 8.19 -5.39
C ARG A 23 40.69 9.15 -4.24
N THR A 24 39.79 10.10 -4.45
CA THR A 24 39.16 10.83 -3.37
C THR A 24 38.26 9.83 -2.63
N GLY A 25 38.68 9.49 -1.42
CA GLY A 25 37.93 8.62 -0.53
C GLY A 25 36.55 9.22 -0.28
N VAL A 26 35.53 8.54 -0.80
CA VAL A 26 34.18 8.76 -0.37
C VAL A 26 34.13 8.33 1.10
N ARG A 27 34.17 9.32 2.00
CA ARG A 27 33.86 9.11 3.41
C ARG A 27 32.48 8.48 3.44
N ARG A 28 32.39 7.21 3.84
CA ARG A 28 31.16 6.58 4.24
C ARG A 28 30.52 7.50 5.27
N ALA A 29 29.39 8.08 4.90
CA ALA A 29 28.53 8.75 5.84
C ALA A 29 28.29 7.77 7.00
N THR A 30 28.70 8.18 8.18
CA THR A 30 28.40 7.50 9.44
C THR A 30 26.91 7.23 9.47
N SER A 31 26.54 5.98 9.65
CA SER A 31 25.16 5.56 9.88
C SER A 31 24.64 6.38 11.06
N GLU A 32 23.82 7.39 10.80
CA GLU A 32 22.95 7.94 11.82
C GLU A 32 22.17 6.76 12.39
N VAL A 33 22.35 6.51 13.66
CA VAL A 33 21.54 5.58 14.44
C VAL A 33 20.13 6.17 14.36
N VAL A 34 19.32 5.65 13.45
CA VAL A 34 17.91 5.98 13.37
C VAL A 34 17.33 5.57 14.70
N ARG A 35 17.18 6.55 15.61
CA ARG A 35 16.43 6.33 16.86
C ARG A 35 15.08 5.79 16.45
N ALA A 36 14.77 4.59 16.90
CA ALA A 36 13.44 4.02 16.68
C ALA A 36 12.41 5.06 17.17
N THR A 37 11.62 5.59 16.25
CA THR A 37 10.61 6.59 16.57
C THR A 37 9.61 5.90 17.50
N GLN A 38 9.46 6.42 18.72
CA GLN A 38 8.62 5.79 19.71
C GLN A 38 7.15 6.17 19.45
N ILE A 39 6.29 5.18 19.33
CA ILE A 39 4.85 5.41 19.27
C ILE A 39 4.36 5.85 20.63
N ASP A 40 3.68 6.99 20.67
CA ASP A 40 2.91 7.45 21.82
C ASP A 40 1.41 7.20 21.54
N PRO A 41 0.80 6.19 22.16
CA PRO A 41 -0.61 5.87 21.94
C PRO A 41 -1.56 7.03 22.21
N ALA A 42 -1.21 7.93 23.15
CA ALA A 42 -2.05 9.08 23.50
C ALA A 42 -2.00 10.19 22.45
N ALA A 43 -0.94 10.23 21.63
CA ALA A 43 -0.77 11.20 20.55
C ALA A 43 -1.31 10.70 19.20
N LEU A 44 -1.82 9.46 19.14
CA LEU A 44 -2.37 8.90 17.92
C LEU A 44 -3.77 9.46 17.62
N SER A 45 -4.01 9.71 16.35
CA SER A 45 -5.36 9.99 15.84
C SER A 45 -5.59 9.26 14.52
N TYR A 46 -6.84 8.90 14.25
CA TYR A 46 -7.25 8.31 12.98
C TYR A 46 -8.24 9.23 12.28
N GLN A 47 -8.01 9.52 11.02
CA GLN A 47 -8.85 10.40 10.22
C GLN A 47 -9.23 9.71 8.92
N LEU A 48 -10.49 9.89 8.53
CA LEU A 48 -10.98 9.56 7.20
C LEU A 48 -10.91 10.84 6.37
N LEU A 49 -10.03 10.84 5.40
CA LEU A 49 -9.82 11.95 4.48
C LEU A 49 -10.52 11.63 3.17
N ALA A 50 -11.23 12.60 2.58
CA ALA A 50 -11.88 12.47 1.28
C ALA A 50 -11.11 13.29 0.23
N PRO A 51 -10.10 12.71 -0.44
CA PRO A 51 -9.20 13.46 -1.32
C PRO A 51 -9.89 14.15 -2.49
N ARG A 52 -11.06 13.65 -2.92
CA ARG A 52 -11.86 14.26 -4.01
C ARG A 52 -12.54 15.54 -3.60
N ASP A 53 -12.92 15.65 -2.32
CA ASP A 53 -13.80 16.70 -1.81
C ASP A 53 -13.02 17.78 -1.03
N MET A 54 -11.78 17.47 -0.66
CA MET A 54 -10.98 18.35 0.18
C MET A 54 -10.15 19.35 -0.64
N ARG A 55 -9.84 20.47 -0.01
CA ARG A 55 -8.98 21.49 -0.60
C ARG A 55 -7.54 20.96 -0.71
N ALA A 56 -6.89 21.24 -1.84
CA ALA A 56 -5.53 20.78 -2.13
C ALA A 56 -4.47 21.30 -1.12
N ASP A 57 -4.82 22.30 -0.32
CA ASP A 57 -3.97 22.91 0.71
C ASP A 57 -4.26 22.38 2.14
N ASP A 58 -5.17 21.40 2.30
CA ASP A 58 -5.40 20.78 3.60
C ASP A 58 -4.12 20.05 4.08
N PRO A 59 -3.55 20.49 5.23
CA PRO A 59 -2.27 19.95 5.71
C PRO A 59 -2.31 18.44 6.00
N ARG A 60 -3.47 17.91 6.37
CA ARG A 60 -3.62 16.45 6.64
C ARG A 60 -3.59 15.64 5.36
N ILE A 61 -4.24 16.14 4.29
CA ILE A 61 -4.17 15.50 2.96
C ILE A 61 -2.76 15.56 2.41
N VAL A 62 -2.12 16.72 2.48
CA VAL A 62 -0.75 16.90 1.99
C VAL A 62 0.21 15.96 2.71
N GLU A 63 0.07 15.79 4.02
CA GLU A 63 0.92 14.92 4.81
C GLU A 63 0.64 13.43 4.53
N ALA A 64 -0.62 13.02 4.43
CA ALA A 64 -0.99 11.67 4.04
C ALA A 64 -0.47 11.32 2.63
N TYR A 65 -0.58 12.26 1.67
CA TYR A 65 -0.02 12.11 0.34
C TYR A 65 1.50 11.92 0.36
N ARG A 66 2.23 12.72 1.15
CA ARG A 66 3.69 12.60 1.30
C ARG A 66 4.09 11.23 1.86
N CYS A 67 3.41 10.78 2.92
CA CYS A 67 3.62 9.47 3.53
C CYS A 67 3.43 8.33 2.52
N TRP A 68 2.30 8.36 1.80
CA TRP A 68 1.99 7.39 0.76
C TRP A 68 3.04 7.41 -0.34
N ARG A 69 3.31 8.59 -0.94
CA ARG A 69 4.21 8.74 -2.06
C ARG A 69 5.64 8.26 -1.74
N ALA A 70 6.19 8.67 -0.60
CA ALA A 70 7.52 8.24 -0.18
C ALA A 70 7.61 6.72 -0.06
N THR A 71 6.61 6.08 0.60
CA THR A 71 6.61 4.64 0.82
C THR A 71 6.47 3.84 -0.47
N TRP A 72 5.59 4.28 -1.38
CA TRP A 72 5.31 3.55 -2.62
C TRP A 72 6.32 3.85 -3.73
N HIS A 73 6.88 5.05 -3.78
CA HIS A 73 8.01 5.35 -4.66
C HIS A 73 9.17 4.36 -4.41
N ASP A 74 9.58 4.21 -3.15
CA ASP A 74 10.65 3.26 -2.79
C ASP A 74 10.28 1.82 -3.16
N ALA A 75 9.01 1.43 -2.95
CA ALA A 75 8.54 0.10 -3.28
C ALA A 75 8.53 -0.19 -4.79
N PHE A 76 8.15 0.79 -5.62
CA PHE A 76 8.17 0.64 -7.08
C PHE A 76 9.59 0.66 -7.65
N VAL A 77 10.46 1.54 -7.16
CA VAL A 77 11.88 1.54 -7.58
C VAL A 77 12.56 0.21 -7.22
N GLU A 78 12.31 -0.31 -6.00
CA GLU A 78 12.91 -1.56 -5.52
C GLU A 78 12.41 -2.80 -6.28
N LEU A 79 11.10 -2.87 -6.58
CA LEU A 79 10.46 -4.10 -7.04
C LEU A 79 10.13 -4.09 -8.54
N GLU A 80 9.86 -2.96 -9.12
CA GLU A 80 9.34 -2.83 -10.48
C GLU A 80 10.29 -2.05 -11.39
N HIS A 81 11.42 -1.58 -10.86
CA HIS A 81 12.44 -0.81 -11.58
C HIS A 81 11.91 0.43 -12.30
N HIS A 82 10.76 0.96 -11.87
CA HIS A 82 10.23 2.22 -12.37
C HIS A 82 9.79 3.11 -11.21
N SER A 83 9.81 4.42 -11.46
CA SER A 83 9.59 5.45 -10.43
C SER A 83 8.33 6.27 -10.64
N ASP A 84 7.54 5.95 -11.69
CA ASP A 84 6.39 6.76 -12.04
C ASP A 84 5.20 6.43 -11.12
N LEU A 85 5.02 7.30 -10.14
CA LEU A 85 3.92 7.26 -9.20
C LEU A 85 3.11 8.56 -9.35
N TYR A 86 1.92 8.44 -9.91
CA TYR A 86 1.08 9.58 -10.22
C TYR A 86 0.15 9.95 -9.06
N SER A 87 -0.14 11.24 -8.91
CA SER A 87 -0.97 11.74 -7.82
C SER A 87 -2.43 11.31 -7.93
N ASP A 88 -2.91 10.98 -9.13
CA ASP A 88 -4.28 10.50 -9.35
C ASP A 88 -4.54 9.15 -8.68
N ASP A 89 -3.50 8.33 -8.46
CA ASP A 89 -3.61 7.13 -7.64
C ASP A 89 -4.06 7.42 -6.20
N PHE A 90 -3.70 8.59 -5.67
CA PHE A 90 -4.14 9.06 -4.36
C PHE A 90 -5.47 9.82 -4.46
N THR A 91 -5.58 10.76 -5.39
CA THR A 91 -6.71 11.70 -5.45
C THR A 91 -8.01 11.07 -5.96
N ARG A 92 -7.95 9.93 -6.67
CA ARG A 92 -9.14 9.19 -7.13
C ARG A 92 -9.81 8.32 -6.07
N GLN A 93 -9.22 8.21 -4.87
CA GLN A 93 -9.82 7.41 -3.80
C GLN A 93 -11.05 8.11 -3.22
N ASP A 94 -12.02 7.31 -2.78
CA ASP A 94 -13.19 7.85 -2.10
C ASP A 94 -12.82 8.31 -0.69
N GLU A 95 -11.99 7.51 0.00
CA GLU A 95 -11.48 7.83 1.32
C GLU A 95 -10.02 7.38 1.48
N VAL A 96 -9.27 8.07 2.33
CA VAL A 96 -7.98 7.66 2.85
C VAL A 96 -8.07 7.60 4.37
N GLY A 97 -7.99 6.40 4.92
CA GLY A 97 -7.91 6.19 6.36
C GLY A 97 -6.47 6.36 6.82
N ALA A 98 -6.16 7.45 7.50
CA ALA A 98 -4.80 7.80 7.89
C ALA A 98 -4.63 7.89 9.41
N VAL A 99 -3.56 7.26 9.91
CA VAL A 99 -3.12 7.34 11.31
C VAL A 99 -2.04 8.40 11.41
N PHE A 100 -2.25 9.35 12.30
CA PHE A 100 -1.29 10.41 12.61
C PHE A 100 -0.77 10.26 14.03
N GLN A 101 0.50 10.57 14.23
CA GLN A 101 1.04 10.92 15.53
C GLN A 101 1.36 12.43 15.51
N HIS A 102 0.64 13.22 16.31
CA HIS A 102 0.59 14.69 16.17
C HIS A 102 0.19 15.07 14.73
N ASP A 103 1.10 15.70 13.98
CA ASP A 103 0.87 16.15 12.62
C ASP A 103 1.51 15.25 11.56
N GLU A 104 2.29 14.25 11.95
CA GLU A 104 2.97 13.31 11.05
C GLU A 104 2.05 12.13 10.71
N CYS A 105 1.86 11.86 9.42
CA CYS A 105 1.17 10.66 8.96
C CYS A 105 2.11 9.45 9.02
N ILE A 106 1.76 8.48 9.87
CA ILE A 106 2.62 7.31 10.13
C ILE A 106 2.12 6.01 9.47
N ALA A 107 0.82 5.95 9.15
CA ALA A 107 0.23 4.82 8.44
C ALA A 107 -1.04 5.25 7.72
N LEU A 108 -1.37 4.59 6.62
CA LEU A 108 -2.63 4.82 5.92
C LEU A 108 -3.04 3.63 5.04
N SER A 109 -4.31 3.63 4.65
CA SER A 109 -4.88 2.75 3.62
C SER A 109 -5.93 3.50 2.82
N PHE A 110 -6.10 3.13 1.55
CA PHE A 110 -7.11 3.69 0.65
C PHE A 110 -8.39 2.89 0.71
N PHE A 111 -9.52 3.56 0.48
CA PHE A 111 -10.83 2.95 0.34
C PHE A 111 -11.53 3.45 -0.92
N ARG A 112 -12.11 2.51 -1.66
CA ARG A 112 -13.03 2.77 -2.76
C ARG A 112 -14.26 1.89 -2.60
N TRP A 113 -15.40 2.46 -2.85
CA TRP A 113 -16.69 1.76 -2.78
C TRP A 113 -17.15 1.45 -4.19
N VAL A 114 -17.33 0.18 -4.49
CA VAL A 114 -17.61 -0.30 -5.86
C VAL A 114 -18.78 -1.26 -5.84
N ASP A 115 -19.78 -1.01 -6.69
CA ASP A 115 -20.86 -1.98 -6.94
C ASP A 115 -20.48 -2.85 -8.15
N LEU A 116 -20.11 -4.11 -7.91
CA LEU A 116 -19.75 -5.07 -8.95
C LEU A 116 -20.94 -5.68 -9.67
N SER A 117 -22.20 -5.34 -9.32
CA SER A 117 -23.38 -5.66 -10.15
C SER A 117 -23.39 -4.85 -11.45
N ALA A 118 -22.78 -3.67 -11.45
CA ALA A 118 -22.62 -2.85 -12.65
C ALA A 118 -21.46 -3.37 -13.51
N PRO A 119 -21.70 -3.81 -14.76
CA PRO A 119 -20.67 -4.39 -15.62
C PRO A 119 -19.44 -3.49 -15.82
N ILE A 120 -19.65 -2.17 -15.89
CA ILE A 120 -18.55 -1.21 -16.05
C ILE A 120 -17.55 -1.27 -14.89
N ASN A 121 -18.02 -1.51 -13.67
CA ASN A 121 -17.17 -1.54 -12.47
C ASN A 121 -16.33 -2.82 -12.41
N ARG A 122 -16.78 -3.91 -13.05
CA ARG A 122 -15.98 -5.15 -13.17
C ARG A 122 -14.74 -4.97 -14.03
N HIS A 123 -14.69 -3.94 -14.89
CA HIS A 123 -13.55 -3.58 -15.73
C HIS A 123 -12.67 -2.49 -15.12
N ASP A 124 -12.88 -2.11 -13.85
CA ASP A 124 -11.97 -1.19 -13.16
C ASP A 124 -10.54 -1.77 -13.12
N SER A 125 -9.55 -0.90 -13.29
CA SER A 125 -8.14 -1.28 -13.36
C SER A 125 -7.63 -2.00 -12.10
N TYR A 126 -8.28 -1.81 -10.95
CA TYR A 126 -7.98 -2.56 -9.74
C TYR A 126 -8.17 -4.07 -9.92
N PHE A 127 -9.25 -4.46 -10.64
CA PHE A 127 -9.62 -5.86 -10.83
C PHE A 127 -8.89 -6.54 -12.01
N ARG A 128 -7.89 -5.91 -12.62
CA ARG A 128 -7.18 -6.46 -13.81
C ARG A 128 -6.54 -7.83 -13.59
N VAL A 129 -6.17 -8.17 -12.34
CA VAL A 129 -5.60 -9.48 -11.97
C VAL A 129 -6.64 -10.42 -11.34
N TRP A 130 -7.88 -9.97 -11.25
CA TRP A 130 -9.00 -10.74 -10.72
C TRP A 130 -9.72 -11.44 -11.89
N SER A 131 -9.76 -12.77 -11.92
CA SER A 131 -10.60 -13.49 -12.89
C SER A 131 -12.10 -13.21 -12.63
N GLU A 132 -12.97 -13.62 -13.56
CA GLU A 132 -14.42 -13.51 -13.33
C GLU A 132 -14.85 -14.29 -12.08
N GLU A 133 -14.32 -15.51 -11.90
CA GLU A 133 -14.63 -16.35 -10.76
C GLU A 133 -14.15 -15.70 -9.44
N ALA A 134 -12.99 -15.02 -9.46
CA ALA A 134 -12.50 -14.28 -8.29
C ALA A 134 -13.38 -13.09 -7.95
N ARG A 135 -13.87 -12.36 -8.97
CA ARG A 135 -14.85 -11.27 -8.76
C ARG A 135 -16.20 -11.77 -8.26
N ASP A 136 -16.66 -12.92 -8.79
CA ASP A 136 -17.89 -13.56 -8.32
C ASP A 136 -17.76 -14.05 -6.87
N GLU A 137 -16.62 -14.63 -6.52
CA GLU A 137 -16.35 -15.02 -5.13
C GLU A 137 -16.25 -13.79 -4.20
N ALA A 138 -15.67 -12.68 -4.64
CA ALA A 138 -15.70 -11.43 -3.87
C ALA A 138 -17.15 -10.96 -3.58
N CYS A 139 -18.07 -11.20 -4.52
CA CYS A 139 -19.48 -10.87 -4.41
C CYS A 139 -20.33 -11.94 -3.70
N ARG A 140 -19.74 -12.95 -3.05
CA ARG A 140 -20.44 -14.06 -2.40
C ARG A 140 -21.56 -13.61 -1.44
N GLU A 141 -21.40 -12.49 -0.74
CA GLU A 141 -22.39 -11.96 0.20
C GLU A 141 -23.20 -10.77 -0.32
N GLY A 142 -22.82 -10.22 -1.47
CA GLY A 142 -23.43 -9.09 -2.14
C GLY A 142 -22.45 -8.36 -3.03
N SER A 143 -22.91 -7.43 -3.84
CA SER A 143 -22.12 -6.75 -4.87
C SER A 143 -21.46 -5.45 -4.42
N HIS A 144 -21.82 -4.91 -3.27
CA HIS A 144 -21.23 -3.70 -2.71
C HIS A 144 -19.89 -4.03 -2.06
N ILE A 145 -18.81 -3.68 -2.72
CA ILE A 145 -17.45 -4.04 -2.33
C ILE A 145 -16.66 -2.82 -1.89
N CYS A 146 -16.05 -2.92 -0.71
CA CYS A 146 -15.01 -2.02 -0.28
C CYS A 146 -13.66 -2.51 -0.83
N VAL A 147 -13.04 -1.78 -1.72
CA VAL A 147 -11.65 -2.04 -2.15
C VAL A 147 -10.70 -1.34 -1.18
N SER A 148 -9.89 -2.11 -0.44
CA SER A 148 -8.81 -1.57 0.37
C SER A 148 -7.47 -1.77 -0.34
N SER A 149 -6.73 -0.68 -0.54
CA SER A 149 -5.44 -0.70 -1.25
C SER A 149 -4.40 0.20 -0.60
N SER A 150 -3.19 0.19 -1.15
CA SER A 150 -2.09 1.07 -0.69
C SER A 150 -1.81 0.98 0.82
N PHE A 151 -1.80 -0.26 1.38
CA PHE A 151 -1.43 -0.49 2.77
C PHE A 151 -0.03 0.07 3.07
N THR A 152 0.03 1.18 3.81
CA THR A 152 1.22 2.01 3.97
C THR A 152 1.58 2.14 5.44
N ILE A 153 2.85 1.86 5.76
CA ILE A 153 3.47 2.23 7.05
C ILE A 153 4.74 3.00 6.72
N ALA A 154 4.85 4.23 7.21
CA ALA A 154 6.03 5.05 7.01
C ALA A 154 7.32 4.35 7.52
N ALA A 155 8.41 4.48 6.79
CA ALA A 155 9.62 3.66 7.00
C ALA A 155 10.14 3.72 8.43
N GLY A 156 10.18 4.91 9.04
CA GLY A 156 10.63 5.14 10.42
C GLY A 156 9.74 4.48 11.49
N TRP A 157 8.50 4.10 11.14
CA TRP A 157 7.49 3.60 12.07
C TRP A 157 7.22 2.09 11.96
N ARG A 158 7.90 1.39 11.05
CA ARG A 158 7.70 -0.06 10.79
C ARG A 158 8.13 -0.95 11.95
N ARG A 159 8.99 -0.46 12.85
CA ARG A 159 9.55 -1.20 13.97
C ARG A 159 9.27 -0.43 15.26
N SER A 160 8.16 -0.71 15.89
CA SER A 160 7.81 -0.17 17.20
C SER A 160 7.81 -1.29 18.24
N ASN A 161 8.29 -0.98 19.43
CA ASN A 161 8.23 -1.88 20.59
C ASN A 161 6.94 -1.71 21.40
N VAL A 162 6.13 -0.69 21.09
CA VAL A 162 4.89 -0.38 21.82
C VAL A 162 3.72 -1.14 21.24
N CYS A 163 3.51 -1.04 19.92
CA CYS A 163 2.39 -1.70 19.26
C CYS A 163 2.79 -2.11 17.83
N SER A 164 1.99 -3.00 17.24
CA SER A 164 2.11 -3.35 15.84
C SER A 164 1.21 -2.46 14.98
N LEU A 165 1.75 -1.40 14.39
CA LEU A 165 0.98 -0.54 13.46
C LEU A 165 0.35 -1.33 12.31
N LYS A 166 0.96 -2.44 11.88
CA LYS A 166 0.39 -3.30 10.84
C LYS A 166 -0.94 -3.92 11.29
N ASP A 167 -0.97 -4.46 12.51
CA ASP A 167 -2.19 -5.04 13.07
C ASP A 167 -3.25 -3.98 13.36
N VAL A 168 -2.83 -2.83 13.90
CA VAL A 168 -3.72 -1.69 14.14
C VAL A 168 -4.35 -1.22 12.83
N LEU A 169 -3.57 -1.04 11.76
CA LEU A 169 -4.09 -0.56 10.48
C LEU A 169 -5.05 -1.57 9.85
N VAL A 170 -4.75 -2.89 9.87
CA VAL A 170 -5.68 -3.91 9.36
C VAL A 170 -6.99 -3.89 10.17
N ALA A 171 -6.90 -3.76 11.48
CA ALA A 171 -8.09 -3.66 12.33
C ALA A 171 -8.93 -2.41 11.98
N LEU A 172 -8.30 -1.25 11.78
CA LEU A 172 -9.00 -0.01 11.37
C LEU A 172 -9.63 -0.13 9.98
N ILE A 173 -9.00 -0.85 9.04
CA ILE A 173 -9.61 -1.17 7.74
C ILE A 173 -10.90 -1.98 7.94
N ILE A 174 -10.85 -3.03 8.77
CA ILE A 174 -12.03 -3.86 9.06
C ILE A 174 -13.11 -3.03 9.77
N GLU A 175 -12.74 -2.21 10.77
CA GLU A 175 -13.69 -1.34 11.49
C GLU A 175 -14.35 -0.33 10.53
N ARG A 176 -13.59 0.28 9.61
CA ARG A 176 -14.16 1.19 8.61
C ARG A 176 -15.12 0.49 7.67
N PHE A 177 -14.73 -0.71 7.21
CA PHE A 177 -15.60 -1.55 6.40
C PHE A 177 -16.91 -1.91 7.14
N LEU A 178 -16.81 -2.37 8.39
CA LEU A 178 -17.98 -2.74 9.18
C LEU A 178 -18.91 -1.55 9.49
N ALA A 179 -18.39 -0.34 9.50
CA ALA A 179 -19.16 0.90 9.64
C ALA A 179 -19.83 1.38 8.34
N SER A 180 -19.58 0.72 7.21
CA SER A 180 -20.23 0.99 5.90
C SER A 180 -21.39 0.03 5.65
N ASP A 181 -21.99 0.10 4.47
CA ASP A 181 -23.01 -0.83 3.96
C ASP A 181 -22.43 -1.91 3.03
N ALA A 182 -21.13 -1.90 2.76
CA ALA A 182 -20.49 -2.88 1.89
C ALA A 182 -20.63 -4.31 2.41
N ASP A 183 -20.69 -5.27 1.49
CA ASP A 183 -20.85 -6.71 1.79
C ASP A 183 -19.51 -7.39 2.10
N ALA A 184 -18.45 -6.92 1.46
CA ALA A 184 -17.08 -7.40 1.68
C ALA A 184 -16.06 -6.27 1.55
N VAL A 185 -14.91 -6.41 2.23
CA VAL A 185 -13.69 -5.66 1.90
C VAL A 185 -12.70 -6.58 1.22
N VAL A 186 -12.16 -6.14 0.09
CA VAL A 186 -11.21 -6.91 -0.72
C VAL A 186 -9.85 -6.23 -0.78
N GLY A 187 -8.80 -7.03 -0.91
CA GLY A 187 -7.43 -6.56 -1.05
C GLY A 187 -6.60 -7.44 -1.98
N THR A 188 -5.70 -6.80 -2.73
CA THR A 188 -4.60 -7.46 -3.45
C THR A 188 -3.32 -7.23 -2.64
N VAL A 189 -2.76 -8.30 -2.07
CA VAL A 189 -1.67 -8.20 -1.11
C VAL A 189 -0.41 -8.90 -1.59
N ARG A 190 0.74 -8.26 -1.39
CA ARG A 190 2.04 -8.82 -1.78
C ARG A 190 2.51 -9.86 -0.79
N ASN A 191 2.92 -11.04 -1.29
CA ASN A 191 3.36 -12.17 -0.48
C ASN A 191 4.80 -11.99 0.03
N ASN A 192 5.64 -11.28 -0.73
CA ASN A 192 7.06 -11.09 -0.43
C ASN A 192 7.37 -10.29 0.85
N ARG A 193 6.36 -9.65 1.47
CA ARG A 193 6.50 -8.88 2.73
C ARG A 193 5.65 -9.43 3.88
N GLY A 194 5.01 -10.58 3.68
CA GLY A 194 4.18 -11.25 4.68
C GLY A 194 2.89 -10.51 5.03
N ILE A 195 2.38 -9.66 4.11
CA ILE A 195 1.09 -8.99 4.28
C ILE A 195 -0.06 -9.99 4.11
N ASP A 196 0.11 -11.00 3.25
CA ASP A 196 -0.77 -12.15 3.11
C ASP A 196 -1.06 -12.81 4.48
N LYS A 197 0.00 -13.19 5.21
CA LYS A 197 -0.10 -13.78 6.54
C LYS A 197 -0.75 -12.84 7.56
N LEU A 198 -0.47 -11.54 7.44
CA LEU A 198 -1.06 -10.52 8.30
C LEU A 198 -2.57 -10.43 8.12
N ILE A 199 -3.08 -10.36 6.89
CA ILE A 199 -4.52 -10.26 6.65
C ILE A 199 -5.26 -11.55 7.03
N TYR A 200 -4.68 -12.73 6.73
CA TYR A 200 -5.31 -14.01 7.05
C TYR A 200 -5.45 -14.22 8.57
N ARG A 201 -4.43 -13.87 9.34
CA ARG A 201 -4.56 -13.94 10.81
C ARG A 201 -5.57 -12.96 11.38
N ASN A 202 -5.92 -11.88 10.63
CA ASN A 202 -6.97 -10.93 10.99
C ASN A 202 -8.36 -11.31 10.44
N GLY A 203 -8.52 -12.51 9.85
CA GLY A 203 -9.81 -13.06 9.46
C GLY A 203 -10.19 -12.87 8.00
N PHE A 204 -9.30 -12.35 7.15
CA PHE A 204 -9.49 -12.40 5.71
C PHE A 204 -9.45 -13.84 5.21
N LEU A 205 -10.25 -14.13 4.21
CA LEU A 205 -10.26 -15.42 3.52
C LEU A 205 -9.56 -15.26 2.16
N PRO A 206 -8.71 -16.22 1.76
CA PRO A 206 -8.11 -16.19 0.44
C PRO A 206 -9.14 -16.47 -0.64
N ILE A 207 -9.05 -15.75 -1.76
CA ILE A 207 -9.81 -16.01 -2.99
C ILE A 207 -8.87 -16.66 -4.01
N VAL A 208 -7.70 -16.07 -4.23
CA VAL A 208 -6.65 -16.60 -5.11
C VAL A 208 -5.30 -16.46 -4.43
N HIS A 209 -4.48 -17.49 -4.53
CA HIS A 209 -3.10 -17.46 -4.09
C HIS A 209 -2.14 -17.30 -5.27
N ASN A 210 -1.05 -16.56 -5.07
CA ASN A 210 0.06 -16.41 -6.01
C ASN A 210 -0.37 -15.94 -7.42
N ALA A 211 -1.31 -15.02 -7.50
CA ALA A 211 -1.54 -14.28 -8.74
C ALA A 211 -0.32 -13.39 -9.02
N SER A 212 -0.03 -13.11 -10.30
CA SER A 212 1.10 -12.24 -10.67
C SER A 212 0.62 -10.82 -10.93
N LEU A 213 1.22 -9.85 -10.26
CA LEU A 213 0.98 -8.42 -10.48
C LEU A 213 2.32 -7.67 -10.50
N TYR A 214 2.64 -7.02 -11.62
CA TYR A 214 3.92 -6.31 -11.82
C TYR A 214 5.16 -7.16 -11.48
N GLY A 215 5.13 -8.45 -11.86
CA GLY A 215 6.26 -9.36 -11.63
C GLY A 215 6.45 -9.82 -10.19
N VAL A 216 5.50 -9.53 -9.29
CA VAL A 216 5.50 -10.02 -7.92
C VAL A 216 4.28 -10.89 -7.65
N ASP A 217 4.45 -11.89 -6.78
CA ASP A 217 3.35 -12.74 -6.34
C ASP A 217 2.46 -11.99 -5.35
N VAL A 218 1.16 -12.05 -5.60
CA VAL A 218 0.12 -11.44 -4.76
C VAL A 218 -0.97 -12.45 -4.45
N ASP A 219 -1.58 -12.30 -3.29
CA ASP A 219 -2.82 -12.99 -2.96
C ASP A 219 -4.00 -12.04 -3.11
N LEU A 220 -5.13 -12.56 -3.57
CA LEU A 220 -6.41 -11.88 -3.57
C LEU A 220 -7.21 -12.40 -2.37
N GLY A 221 -7.64 -11.50 -1.51
CA GLY A 221 -8.36 -11.87 -0.29
C GLY A 221 -9.55 -10.98 -0.01
N ALA A 222 -10.52 -11.52 0.71
CA ALA A 222 -11.70 -10.80 1.17
C ALA A 222 -11.98 -11.04 2.65
N PHE A 223 -12.53 -10.02 3.30
CA PHE A 223 -13.18 -10.13 4.59
C PHE A 223 -14.66 -9.85 4.39
N TYR A 224 -15.48 -10.84 4.67
CA TYR A 224 -16.93 -10.82 4.43
C TYR A 224 -17.68 -10.43 5.68
N ARG A 225 -18.72 -9.64 5.53
CA ARG A 225 -19.52 -9.11 6.65
C ARG A 225 -20.11 -10.22 7.52
N LYS A 226 -20.64 -11.28 6.90
CA LYS A 226 -21.31 -12.37 7.59
C LYS A 226 -20.37 -13.53 7.92
N ALA A 227 -19.54 -13.93 6.96
CA ALA A 227 -18.70 -15.13 7.08
C ALA A 227 -17.39 -14.91 7.84
N SER A 228 -16.79 -13.71 7.77
CA SER A 228 -15.52 -13.44 8.44
C SER A 228 -15.69 -12.95 9.87
N ARG A 229 -14.66 -13.21 10.68
CA ARG A 229 -14.54 -12.66 12.04
C ARG A 229 -13.12 -12.16 12.23
N ARG A 230 -12.99 -10.94 12.69
CA ARG A 230 -11.67 -10.39 13.04
C ARG A 230 -11.12 -11.10 14.28
N ASN A 231 -9.92 -11.63 14.17
CA ASN A 231 -9.22 -12.18 15.30
C ASN A 231 -8.59 -11.02 16.10
N PRO A 232 -8.76 -10.98 17.44
CA PRO A 232 -8.10 -9.98 18.27
C PRO A 232 -6.59 -10.16 18.19
N THR A 233 -5.87 -9.06 18.29
CA THR A 233 -4.41 -9.02 18.33
C THR A 233 -3.91 -8.88 19.78
N SER A 234 -2.80 -8.17 20.04
CA SER A 234 -2.38 -7.89 21.42
C SER A 234 -3.32 -6.90 22.10
N GLU A 235 -3.42 -6.97 23.42
CA GLU A 235 -4.27 -6.07 24.23
C GLU A 235 -3.98 -4.60 23.92
N ILE A 236 -2.72 -4.21 23.82
CA ILE A 236 -2.34 -2.82 23.52
C ILE A 236 -2.82 -2.40 22.12
N ASN A 237 -2.74 -3.29 21.11
CA ASN A 237 -3.25 -2.98 19.79
C ASN A 237 -4.78 -2.78 19.83
N GLU A 238 -5.52 -3.63 20.57
CA GLU A 238 -6.97 -3.51 20.70
C GLU A 238 -7.37 -2.21 21.41
N GLN A 239 -6.65 -1.81 22.45
CA GLN A 239 -6.88 -0.54 23.13
C GLN A 239 -6.66 0.64 22.17
N ILE A 240 -5.59 0.62 21.37
CA ILE A 240 -5.32 1.64 20.36
C ILE A 240 -6.43 1.67 19.30
N VAL A 241 -6.82 0.52 18.75
CA VAL A 241 -7.90 0.44 17.75
C VAL A 241 -9.18 1.02 18.32
N GLN A 242 -9.53 0.69 19.55
CA GLN A 242 -10.74 1.19 20.20
C GLN A 242 -10.70 2.72 20.41
N ALA A 243 -9.53 3.26 20.77
CA ALA A 243 -9.35 4.71 20.94
C ALA A 243 -9.41 5.46 19.59
N LEU A 244 -8.95 4.82 18.51
CA LEU A 244 -8.88 5.38 17.16
C LEU A 244 -10.14 5.16 16.30
N ARG A 245 -11.10 4.34 16.77
CA ARG A 245 -12.36 4.12 16.02
C ARG A 245 -12.97 5.44 15.59
N PRO A 246 -13.40 5.60 14.33
CA PRO A 246 -14.19 6.74 13.94
C PRO A 246 -15.40 6.82 14.88
N LYS A 247 -15.49 7.88 15.67
CA LYS A 247 -16.70 8.16 16.45
C LYS A 247 -17.78 8.37 15.42
N GLY A 248 -18.76 7.46 15.35
CA GLY A 248 -19.76 7.40 14.31
C GLY A 248 -20.30 8.79 14.02
N GLY A 249 -20.02 9.30 12.84
CA GLY A 249 -20.75 10.41 12.28
C GLY A 249 -22.13 9.88 11.96
N ALA A 250 -23.11 10.28 12.76
CA ALA A 250 -24.49 10.16 12.32
C ALA A 250 -24.64 10.98 11.06
N SER A 251 -24.80 10.29 9.91
CA SER A 251 -25.30 10.88 8.66
C SER A 251 -26.79 11.09 8.76
#